data_6796adfb73628b7fa03ba8b792c37ad7
#
_entry.id   6796adfb73628b7fa03ba8b792c37ad7
#
_cell.length_a   1.000
_cell.length_b   1.000
_cell.length_c   1.000
_cell.angle_alpha   90.00
_cell.angle_beta   90.00
_cell.angle_gamma   90.00
#
_symmetry.space_group_name_H-M   'P 1'
#
loop_
_entity.id
_entity.type
_entity.pdbx_description
1 polymer ?
#
loop_
_entity_poly.entity_id
_entity_poly.type
_entity_poly.pdbx_seq_one_letter_code
_entity_poly.pdbx_strand_id
1 'polypeptide(L)'
;MSSTSIGISITVLASLTYAILSALVKANVHGIPIIQIAFIQNLVTFLLVVAHNRVIPSEKRISFKTNRIGIHIFRACLGLFGVMFLYYLSMRFISLSDAVVLQSTSALFIPIISLVLLGQRISKKLWLPIMCGYMGVILILRPDEGIFKAGALFGLLSGLSVGSIFVLLGRMTTTEPITRIMFYYSLFAMLISGFISFFYWNILPTYLLMMLIFTGVLFWTYQYLIYSALKYMAPHIVGTLSYLTVVFSIIITLVFFKHKPPLLNYVGILLIILGGIGTILLRDEKPVTKK
;
A
#
# COMPACT_ATOMS: atom_id res chain seq x y z
N MET A 1 -9.17 21.03 12.88
CA MET A 1 -8.03 20.53 12.08
C MET A 1 -8.25 20.83 10.63
N SER A 2 -7.22 21.27 9.88
CA SER A 2 -7.38 21.45 8.43
C SER A 2 -7.59 20.09 7.76
N SER A 3 -8.27 20.07 6.61
CA SER A 3 -8.47 18.86 5.78
C SER A 3 -7.14 18.13 5.52
N THR A 4 -6.08 18.90 5.32
CA THR A 4 -4.72 18.37 5.10
C THR A 4 -4.14 17.70 6.34
N SER A 5 -4.31 18.28 7.53
CA SER A 5 -3.79 17.68 8.78
C SER A 5 -4.44 16.31 9.02
N ILE A 6 -5.74 16.19 8.73
CA ILE A 6 -6.45 14.91 8.80
C ILE A 6 -5.83 13.90 7.82
N GLY A 7 -5.61 14.30 6.56
CA GLY A 7 -5.01 13.43 5.56
C GLY A 7 -3.60 12.96 5.94
N ILE A 8 -2.76 13.85 6.48
CA ILE A 8 -1.41 13.51 6.97
C ILE A 8 -1.49 12.48 8.09
N SER A 9 -2.29 12.74 9.15
CA SER A 9 -2.42 11.81 10.28
C SER A 9 -2.90 10.43 9.84
N ILE A 10 -3.88 10.36 8.93
CA ILE A 10 -4.38 9.11 8.37
C ILE A 10 -3.26 8.38 7.60
N THR A 11 -2.46 9.09 6.79
CA THR A 11 -1.38 8.46 6.02
C THR A 11 -0.27 7.94 6.92
N VAL A 12 0.07 8.67 7.99
CA VAL A 12 1.06 8.21 9.00
C VAL A 12 0.59 6.92 9.65
N LEU A 13 -0.68 6.85 10.07
CA LEU A 13 -1.25 5.65 10.67
C LEU A 13 -1.33 4.49 9.68
N ALA A 14 -1.67 4.77 8.42
CA ALA A 14 -1.66 3.78 7.35
C ALA A 14 -0.26 3.20 7.14
N SER A 15 0.77 4.06 7.12
CA SER A 15 2.17 3.65 6.94
C SER A 15 2.66 2.77 8.09
N LEU A 16 2.30 3.09 9.32
CA LEU A 16 2.60 2.25 10.49
C LEU A 16 1.90 0.88 10.39
N THR A 17 0.61 0.88 10.07
CA THR A 17 -0.18 -0.35 9.91
C THR A 17 0.41 -1.25 8.83
N TYR A 18 0.84 -0.66 7.70
CA TYR A 18 1.43 -1.42 6.60
C TYR A 18 2.83 -1.96 6.94
N ALA A 19 3.62 -1.23 7.72
CA ALA A 19 4.91 -1.70 8.20
C ALA A 19 4.78 -2.93 9.11
N ILE A 20 3.83 -2.90 10.05
CA ILE A 20 3.52 -4.05 10.92
C ILE A 20 3.04 -5.24 10.10
N LEU A 21 2.08 -5.03 9.18
CA LEU A 21 1.58 -6.04 8.27
C LEU A 21 2.72 -6.72 7.48
N SER A 22 3.59 -5.91 6.86
CA SER A 22 4.69 -6.40 6.05
C SER A 22 5.70 -7.23 6.84
N ALA A 23 6.00 -6.82 8.08
CA ALA A 23 6.89 -7.56 8.97
C ALA A 23 6.30 -8.94 9.34
N LEU A 24 5.01 -9.01 9.68
CA LEU A 24 4.32 -10.26 9.99
C LEU A 24 4.25 -11.19 8.78
N VAL A 25 3.97 -10.67 7.60
CA VAL A 25 3.96 -11.47 6.36
C VAL A 25 5.37 -11.98 6.06
N LYS A 26 6.40 -11.14 6.16
CA LYS A 26 7.80 -11.56 5.90
C LYS A 26 8.22 -12.71 6.81
N ALA A 27 7.83 -12.69 8.07
CA ALA A 27 8.17 -13.75 9.03
C ALA A 27 7.65 -15.14 8.60
N ASN A 28 6.60 -15.20 7.74
CA ASN A 28 5.89 -16.43 7.43
C ASN A 28 5.79 -16.75 5.94
N VAL A 29 6.23 -15.85 5.06
CA VAL A 29 6.06 -15.99 3.61
C VAL A 29 6.78 -17.21 3.01
N HIS A 30 7.82 -17.71 3.67
CA HIS A 30 8.58 -18.87 3.19
C HIS A 30 7.87 -20.20 3.46
N GLY A 31 7.04 -20.29 4.50
CA GLY A 31 6.37 -21.52 4.91
C GLY A 31 4.95 -21.69 4.36
N ILE A 32 4.36 -20.65 3.78
CA ILE A 32 2.96 -20.62 3.34
C ILE A 32 2.88 -20.22 1.87
N PRO A 33 2.03 -20.87 1.03
CA PRO A 33 1.78 -20.42 -0.32
C PRO A 33 1.30 -18.95 -0.33
N ILE A 34 1.92 -18.09 -1.14
CA ILE A 34 1.59 -16.66 -1.20
C ILE A 34 0.10 -16.45 -1.50
N ILE A 35 -0.44 -17.28 -2.40
CA ILE A 35 -1.86 -17.17 -2.79
C ILE A 35 -2.81 -17.52 -1.64
N GLN A 36 -2.41 -18.41 -0.73
CA GLN A 36 -3.18 -18.74 0.46
C GLN A 36 -3.14 -17.59 1.48
N ILE A 37 -1.99 -16.92 1.64
CA ILE A 37 -1.89 -15.68 2.43
C ILE A 37 -2.85 -14.64 1.86
N ALA A 38 -2.80 -14.43 0.54
CA ALA A 38 -3.65 -13.48 -0.16
C ALA A 38 -5.14 -13.81 0.01
N PHE A 39 -5.52 -15.09 -0.09
CA PHE A 39 -6.90 -15.54 0.11
C PHE A 39 -7.40 -15.21 1.51
N ILE A 40 -6.67 -15.61 2.55
CA ILE A 40 -7.10 -15.39 3.93
C ILE A 40 -7.22 -13.89 4.24
N GLN A 41 -6.26 -13.08 3.81
CA GLN A 41 -6.31 -11.62 4.00
C GLN A 41 -7.49 -10.98 3.29
N ASN A 42 -7.78 -11.36 2.04
CA ASN A 42 -8.91 -10.82 1.30
C ASN A 42 -10.26 -11.34 1.81
N LEU A 43 -10.34 -12.59 2.29
CA LEU A 43 -11.53 -13.13 2.95
C LEU A 43 -11.85 -12.33 4.22
N VAL A 44 -10.87 -12.13 5.10
CA VAL A 44 -11.04 -11.31 6.32
C VAL A 44 -11.43 -9.88 5.97
N THR A 45 -10.76 -9.28 4.98
CA THR A 45 -11.10 -7.93 4.49
C THR A 45 -12.54 -7.86 3.98
N PHE A 46 -12.98 -8.85 3.20
CA PHE A 46 -14.36 -8.92 2.69
C PHE A 46 -15.38 -8.99 3.83
N LEU A 47 -15.15 -9.91 4.79
CA LEU A 47 -16.04 -10.06 5.96
C LEU A 47 -16.12 -8.76 6.77
N LEU A 48 -14.99 -8.10 7.00
CA LEU A 48 -14.94 -6.82 7.74
C LEU A 48 -15.63 -5.69 6.98
N VAL A 49 -15.50 -5.60 5.65
CA VAL A 49 -16.20 -4.60 4.84
C VAL A 49 -17.71 -4.80 4.91
N VAL A 50 -18.18 -6.04 4.80
CA VAL A 50 -19.61 -6.36 4.90
C VAL A 50 -20.12 -6.07 6.31
N ALA A 51 -19.38 -6.50 7.35
CA ALA A 51 -19.73 -6.25 8.74
C ALA A 51 -19.79 -4.75 9.05
N HIS A 52 -18.75 -3.99 8.63
CA HIS A 52 -18.71 -2.54 8.79
C HIS A 52 -19.94 -1.85 8.15
N ASN A 53 -20.30 -2.25 6.93
CA ASN A 53 -21.48 -1.68 6.26
C ASN A 53 -22.81 -2.05 6.93
N ARG A 54 -22.87 -3.20 7.63
CA ARG A 54 -24.08 -3.61 8.37
C ARG A 54 -24.23 -2.91 9.72
N VAL A 55 -23.11 -2.64 10.41
CA VAL A 55 -23.10 -1.97 11.72
C VAL A 55 -23.48 -0.48 11.60
N ILE A 56 -23.17 0.15 10.48
CA ILE A 56 -23.56 1.54 10.21
C ILE A 56 -25.10 1.64 10.16
N PRO A 57 -25.72 2.72 10.73
CA PRO A 57 -27.15 2.97 10.65
C PRO A 57 -27.68 2.81 9.22
N SER A 58 -28.88 2.26 9.07
CA SER A 58 -29.50 1.92 7.76
C SER A 58 -29.49 3.08 6.76
N GLU A 59 -29.68 4.30 7.24
CA GLU A 59 -29.69 5.54 6.44
C GLU A 59 -28.33 5.87 5.82
N LYS A 60 -27.22 5.42 6.44
CA LYS A 60 -25.86 5.65 5.97
C LYS A 60 -25.24 4.44 5.27
N ARG A 61 -25.98 3.33 5.16
CA ARG A 61 -25.49 2.11 4.48
C ARG A 61 -25.25 2.37 3.01
N ILE A 62 -24.12 1.88 2.54
CA ILE A 62 -23.73 2.05 1.16
C ILE A 62 -24.26 0.89 0.34
N SER A 63 -25.02 1.21 -0.71
CA SER A 63 -25.41 0.22 -1.73
C SER A 63 -24.18 -0.24 -2.51
N PHE A 64 -24.03 -1.55 -2.66
CA PHE A 64 -22.95 -2.13 -3.45
C PHE A 64 -23.24 -2.12 -4.97
N LYS A 65 -24.39 -1.63 -5.43
CA LYS A 65 -24.67 -1.51 -6.86
C LYS A 65 -23.68 -0.54 -7.54
N THR A 66 -23.10 -0.95 -8.65
CA THR A 66 -22.21 -0.13 -9.48
C THR A 66 -22.45 -0.41 -10.96
N ASN A 67 -22.35 0.62 -11.78
CA ASN A 67 -22.36 0.49 -13.24
C ASN A 67 -20.94 0.38 -13.83
N ARG A 68 -19.93 0.32 -12.96
CA ARG A 68 -18.50 0.35 -13.35
C ARG A 68 -17.76 -0.91 -12.93
N ILE A 69 -18.40 -2.07 -13.03
CA ILE A 69 -17.84 -3.35 -12.56
C ILE A 69 -16.48 -3.66 -13.17
N GLY A 70 -16.25 -3.31 -14.44
CA GLY A 70 -14.97 -3.55 -15.13
C GLY A 70 -13.77 -2.87 -14.46
N ILE A 71 -13.95 -1.62 -13.97
CA ILE A 71 -12.87 -0.92 -13.28
C ILE A 71 -12.56 -1.56 -11.92
N HIS A 72 -13.57 -2.13 -11.25
CA HIS A 72 -13.38 -2.86 -9.98
C HIS A 72 -12.66 -4.18 -10.21
N ILE A 73 -12.99 -4.92 -11.28
CA ILE A 73 -12.29 -6.16 -11.66
C ILE A 73 -10.83 -5.85 -12.00
N PHE A 74 -10.59 -4.86 -12.87
CA PHE A 74 -9.23 -4.43 -13.22
C PHE A 74 -8.40 -4.05 -11.99
N ARG A 75 -8.99 -3.25 -11.09
CA ARG A 75 -8.37 -2.86 -9.82
C ARG A 75 -8.08 -4.08 -8.94
N ALA A 76 -8.98 -5.06 -8.89
CA ALA A 76 -8.80 -6.26 -8.09
C ALA A 76 -7.66 -7.13 -8.64
N CYS A 77 -7.61 -7.36 -9.95
CA CYS A 77 -6.52 -8.09 -10.59
C CYS A 77 -5.17 -7.39 -10.39
N LEU A 78 -5.11 -6.07 -10.61
CA LEU A 78 -3.90 -5.28 -10.41
C LEU A 78 -3.46 -5.29 -8.94
N GLY A 79 -4.40 -5.21 -7.99
CA GLY A 79 -4.12 -5.25 -6.56
C GLY A 79 -3.69 -6.62 -6.07
N LEU A 80 -4.32 -7.69 -6.56
CA LEU A 80 -3.98 -9.05 -6.16
C LEU A 80 -2.64 -9.50 -6.77
N PHE A 81 -2.52 -9.43 -8.08
CA PHE A 81 -1.33 -9.94 -8.78
C PHE A 81 -0.21 -8.90 -8.83
N GLY A 82 -0.50 -7.68 -9.25
CA GLY A 82 0.49 -6.63 -9.42
C GLY A 82 1.07 -6.11 -8.09
N VAL A 83 0.23 -5.92 -7.08
CA VAL A 83 0.72 -5.40 -5.77
C VAL A 83 1.02 -6.53 -4.81
N MET A 84 0.02 -7.29 -4.41
CA MET A 84 0.14 -8.23 -3.30
C MET A 84 1.03 -9.43 -3.64
N PHE A 85 0.74 -10.13 -4.75
CA PHE A 85 1.46 -11.32 -5.14
C PHE A 85 2.93 -11.01 -5.48
N LEU A 86 3.19 -10.00 -6.32
CA LEU A 86 4.56 -9.63 -6.70
C LEU A 86 5.37 -9.12 -5.49
N TYR A 87 4.76 -8.37 -4.58
CA TYR A 87 5.43 -7.91 -3.37
C TYR A 87 5.81 -9.06 -2.44
N TYR A 88 4.88 -9.98 -2.19
CA TYR A 88 5.17 -11.13 -1.33
C TYR A 88 6.14 -12.11 -2.00
N LEU A 89 6.06 -12.23 -3.33
CA LEU A 89 7.02 -13.00 -4.10
C LEU A 89 8.43 -12.39 -4.01
N SER A 90 8.55 -11.08 -4.12
CA SER A 90 9.86 -10.41 -3.95
C SER A 90 10.48 -10.71 -2.60
N MET A 91 9.69 -10.71 -1.53
CA MET A 91 10.15 -11.03 -0.17
C MET A 91 10.70 -12.45 -0.01
N ARG A 92 10.39 -13.38 -0.91
CA ARG A 92 11.00 -14.72 -0.90
C ARG A 92 12.46 -14.71 -1.34
N PHE A 93 12.82 -13.77 -2.21
CA PHE A 93 14.13 -13.73 -2.86
C PHE A 93 15.05 -12.66 -2.28
N ILE A 94 14.51 -11.58 -1.75
CA ILE A 94 15.24 -10.44 -1.20
C ILE A 94 14.80 -10.12 0.22
N SER A 95 15.57 -9.25 0.90
CA SER A 95 15.24 -8.82 2.27
C SER A 95 13.90 -8.05 2.30
N LEU A 96 13.26 -7.98 3.48
CA LEU A 96 12.06 -7.13 3.68
C LEU A 96 12.39 -5.69 3.30
N SER A 97 13.56 -5.23 3.73
CA SER A 97 14.04 -3.89 3.46
C SER A 97 14.08 -3.60 1.96
N ASP A 98 14.76 -4.44 1.16
CA ASP A 98 14.87 -4.24 -0.29
C ASP A 98 13.48 -4.29 -0.99
N ALA A 99 12.61 -5.21 -0.57
CA ALA A 99 11.26 -5.30 -1.10
C ALA A 99 10.45 -4.02 -0.84
N VAL A 100 10.56 -3.44 0.38
CA VAL A 100 9.90 -2.17 0.73
C VAL A 100 10.47 -1.00 -0.08
N VAL A 101 11.80 -0.94 -0.32
CA VAL A 101 12.40 0.09 -1.21
C VAL A 101 11.82 0.05 -2.58
N LEU A 102 11.89 -1.13 -3.18
CA LEU A 102 11.49 -1.29 -4.57
C LEU A 102 9.99 -1.00 -4.73
N GLN A 103 9.16 -1.40 -3.77
CA GLN A 103 7.75 -1.02 -3.77
C GLN A 103 7.55 0.49 -3.55
N SER A 104 8.41 1.14 -2.76
CA SER A 104 8.36 2.59 -2.52
C SER A 104 8.70 3.42 -3.76
N THR A 105 9.29 2.82 -4.81
CA THR A 105 9.41 3.49 -6.12
C THR A 105 8.07 3.92 -6.71
N SER A 106 6.95 3.40 -6.17
CA SER A 106 5.59 3.81 -6.53
C SER A 106 5.39 5.32 -6.53
N ALA A 107 5.97 6.04 -5.58
CA ALA A 107 5.86 7.50 -5.52
C ALA A 107 6.52 8.21 -6.72
N LEU A 108 7.55 7.60 -7.33
CA LEU A 108 8.16 8.11 -8.56
C LEU A 108 7.30 7.80 -9.79
N PHE A 109 6.58 6.68 -9.77
CA PHE A 109 5.70 6.31 -10.88
C PHE A 109 4.38 7.09 -10.89
N ILE A 110 3.84 7.51 -9.73
CA ILE A 110 2.57 8.23 -9.63
C ILE A 110 2.52 9.46 -10.55
N PRO A 111 3.51 10.39 -10.58
CA PRO A 111 3.54 11.51 -11.50
C PRO A 111 3.46 11.10 -12.98
N ILE A 112 4.22 10.07 -13.35
CA ILE A 112 4.30 9.58 -14.72
C ILE A 112 2.96 8.95 -15.14
N ILE A 113 2.41 8.10 -14.29
CA ILE A 113 1.13 7.43 -14.52
C ILE A 113 -0.02 8.45 -14.56
N SER A 114 0.00 9.45 -13.68
CA SER A 114 -1.00 10.53 -13.69
C SER A 114 -0.98 11.31 -15.00
N LEU A 115 0.20 11.55 -15.55
CA LEU A 115 0.33 12.22 -16.85
C LEU A 115 -0.23 11.33 -17.98
N VAL A 116 0.16 10.04 -18.01
CA VAL A 116 -0.22 9.11 -19.09
C VAL A 116 -1.71 8.75 -19.04
N LEU A 117 -2.24 8.43 -17.86
CA LEU A 117 -3.63 7.94 -17.71
C LEU A 117 -4.67 9.06 -17.55
N LEU A 118 -4.29 10.18 -16.95
CA LEU A 118 -5.22 11.25 -16.61
C LEU A 118 -4.92 12.58 -17.37
N GLY A 119 -3.83 12.66 -18.11
CA GLY A 119 -3.37 13.91 -18.72
C GLY A 119 -2.97 14.98 -17.71
N GLN A 120 -2.86 14.63 -16.43
CA GLN A 120 -2.56 15.58 -15.35
C GLN A 120 -1.05 15.74 -15.19
N ARG A 121 -0.57 16.94 -15.44
CA ARG A 121 0.83 17.30 -15.18
C ARG A 121 0.99 17.67 -13.71
N ILE A 122 1.92 17.01 -13.04
CA ILE A 122 2.34 17.38 -11.69
C ILE A 122 3.37 18.50 -11.81
N SER A 123 3.30 19.50 -10.92
CA SER A 123 4.22 20.60 -10.89
C SER A 123 5.67 20.12 -10.84
N LYS A 124 6.54 20.72 -11.65
CA LYS A 124 7.97 20.38 -11.67
C LYS A 124 8.63 20.56 -10.31
N LYS A 125 8.12 21.46 -9.48
CA LYS A 125 8.61 21.72 -8.11
C LYS A 125 8.46 20.53 -7.17
N LEU A 126 7.47 19.64 -7.43
CA LEU A 126 7.23 18.47 -6.60
C LEU A 126 8.20 17.31 -6.85
N TRP A 127 8.92 17.33 -7.97
CA TRP A 127 9.92 16.29 -8.25
C TRP A 127 11.09 16.32 -7.25
N LEU A 128 11.52 17.51 -6.84
CA LEU A 128 12.63 17.63 -5.89
C LEU A 128 12.33 16.95 -4.55
N PRO A 129 11.22 17.25 -3.84
CA PRO A 129 10.92 16.58 -2.58
C PRO A 129 10.60 15.07 -2.76
N ILE A 130 9.99 14.66 -3.87
CA ILE A 130 9.76 13.23 -4.16
C ILE A 130 11.10 12.49 -4.28
N MET A 131 12.05 13.04 -5.06
CA MET A 131 13.38 12.48 -5.23
C MET A 131 14.18 12.51 -3.92
N CYS A 132 14.07 13.58 -3.14
CA CYS A 132 14.71 13.69 -1.82
C CYS A 132 14.25 12.56 -0.89
N GLY A 133 12.93 12.35 -0.79
CA GLY A 133 12.38 11.25 0.02
C GLY A 133 12.83 9.88 -0.49
N TYR A 134 12.88 9.67 -1.81
CA TYR A 134 13.33 8.42 -2.39
C TYR A 134 14.82 8.15 -2.16
N MET A 135 15.68 9.19 -2.25
CA MET A 135 17.10 9.07 -1.88
C MET A 135 17.27 8.67 -0.41
N GLY A 136 16.42 9.21 0.49
CA GLY A 136 16.36 8.76 1.87
C GLY A 136 16.03 7.28 2.00
N VAL A 137 15.08 6.79 1.21
CA VAL A 137 14.72 5.36 1.14
C VAL A 137 15.93 4.53 0.71
N ILE A 138 16.62 4.91 -0.36
CA ILE A 138 17.83 4.23 -0.87
C ILE A 138 18.93 4.19 0.20
N LEU A 139 19.20 5.30 0.88
CA LEU A 139 20.25 5.38 1.89
C LEU A 139 19.98 4.46 3.09
N ILE A 140 18.73 4.33 3.50
CA ILE A 140 18.33 3.46 4.60
C ILE A 140 18.54 2.01 4.25
N LEU A 141 18.17 1.64 3.05
CA LEU A 141 18.00 0.24 2.67
C LEU A 141 19.28 -0.34 2.08
N ARG A 142 20.25 0.54 1.73
CA ARG A 142 21.51 0.08 1.13
C ARG A 142 21.25 -1.11 0.23
N PRO A 143 20.80 -0.88 -1.01
CA PRO A 143 20.50 -1.97 -1.91
C PRO A 143 21.77 -2.81 -2.07
N ASP A 144 21.76 -3.95 -1.39
CA ASP A 144 22.81 -4.94 -1.51
C ASP A 144 22.80 -5.56 -2.91
N GLU A 145 23.78 -6.41 -3.24
CA GLU A 145 23.88 -7.12 -4.53
C GLU A 145 22.59 -7.88 -4.93
N GLY A 146 21.65 -8.03 -3.99
CA GLY A 146 20.32 -8.62 -4.20
C GLY A 146 19.41 -7.84 -5.16
N ILE A 147 19.63 -6.55 -5.42
CA ILE A 147 18.85 -5.75 -6.38
C ILE A 147 18.92 -6.29 -7.81
N PHE A 148 20.00 -6.95 -8.18
CA PHE A 148 20.17 -7.58 -9.49
C PHE A 148 19.54 -8.99 -9.57
N LYS A 149 18.87 -9.47 -8.52
CA LYS A 149 18.18 -10.77 -8.50
C LYS A 149 16.75 -10.64 -9.03
N ALA A 150 16.17 -11.76 -9.46
CA ALA A 150 14.78 -11.81 -9.93
C ALA A 150 13.77 -11.18 -8.94
N GLY A 151 14.06 -11.28 -7.63
CA GLY A 151 13.25 -10.66 -6.59
C GLY A 151 13.15 -9.14 -6.69
N ALA A 152 14.18 -8.47 -7.18
CA ALA A 152 14.18 -7.03 -7.38
C ALA A 152 13.22 -6.60 -8.49
N LEU A 153 13.16 -7.36 -9.59
CA LEU A 153 12.21 -7.09 -10.66
C LEU A 153 10.76 -7.20 -10.14
N PHE A 154 10.44 -8.22 -9.34
CA PHE A 154 9.12 -8.37 -8.73
C PHE A 154 8.77 -7.20 -7.80
N GLY A 155 9.72 -6.74 -6.98
CA GLY A 155 9.55 -5.57 -6.12
C GLY A 155 9.29 -4.29 -6.92
N LEU A 156 10.04 -4.05 -8.00
CA LEU A 156 9.88 -2.89 -8.87
C LEU A 156 8.53 -2.91 -9.61
N LEU A 157 8.13 -4.06 -10.16
CA LEU A 157 6.83 -4.22 -10.80
C LEU A 157 5.67 -4.05 -9.80
N SER A 158 5.86 -4.48 -8.54
CA SER A 158 4.91 -4.17 -7.48
C SER A 158 4.83 -2.67 -7.22
N GLY A 159 5.96 -1.96 -7.17
CA GLY A 159 6.00 -0.50 -7.03
C GLY A 159 5.25 0.22 -8.16
N LEU A 160 5.45 -0.19 -9.41
CA LEU A 160 4.70 0.33 -10.57
C LEU A 160 3.19 0.08 -10.41
N SER A 161 2.81 -1.11 -9.96
CA SER A 161 1.41 -1.48 -9.74
C SER A 161 0.78 -0.67 -8.60
N VAL A 162 1.51 -0.43 -7.50
CA VAL A 162 1.07 0.45 -6.40
C VAL A 162 0.84 1.87 -6.91
N GLY A 163 1.79 2.43 -7.67
CA GLY A 163 1.66 3.76 -8.27
C GLY A 163 0.40 3.86 -9.15
N SER A 164 0.16 2.84 -9.97
CA SER A 164 -1.04 2.75 -10.83
C SER A 164 -2.33 2.71 -10.00
N ILE A 165 -2.34 1.94 -8.91
CA ILE A 165 -3.49 1.87 -7.99
C ILE A 165 -3.73 3.20 -7.28
N PHE A 166 -2.69 3.92 -6.83
CA PHE A 166 -2.87 5.22 -6.19
C PHE A 166 -3.55 6.23 -7.12
N VAL A 167 -3.13 6.28 -8.39
CA VAL A 167 -3.75 7.14 -9.42
C VAL A 167 -5.20 6.71 -9.68
N LEU A 168 -5.43 5.42 -9.84
CA LEU A 168 -6.76 4.84 -10.07
C LEU A 168 -7.70 5.14 -8.90
N LEU A 169 -7.26 4.89 -7.67
CA LEU A 169 -8.02 5.15 -6.44
C LEU A 169 -8.30 6.64 -6.25
N GLY A 170 -7.32 7.50 -6.53
CA GLY A 170 -7.53 8.95 -6.49
C GLY A 170 -8.72 9.38 -7.35
N ARG A 171 -8.92 8.73 -8.51
CA ARG A 171 -10.10 8.96 -9.37
C ARG A 171 -11.34 8.22 -8.87
N MET A 172 -11.21 6.97 -8.41
CA MET A 172 -12.36 6.18 -7.95
C MET A 172 -13.00 6.77 -6.70
N THR A 173 -12.21 7.26 -5.75
CA THR A 173 -12.70 7.83 -4.48
C THR A 173 -13.51 9.14 -4.68
N THR A 174 -13.43 9.79 -5.84
CA THR A 174 -14.29 10.93 -6.17
C THR A 174 -15.68 10.52 -6.67
N THR A 175 -15.84 9.30 -7.19
CA THR A 175 -17.06 8.82 -7.84
C THR A 175 -17.72 7.67 -7.10
N GLU A 176 -16.98 6.92 -6.31
CA GLU A 176 -17.43 5.72 -5.62
C GLU A 176 -17.13 5.81 -4.11
N PRO A 177 -18.04 5.37 -3.24
CA PRO A 177 -17.75 5.27 -1.81
C PRO A 177 -16.62 4.28 -1.53
N ILE A 178 -15.76 4.60 -0.53
CA ILE A 178 -14.62 3.74 -0.14
C ILE A 178 -15.07 2.31 0.14
N THR A 179 -16.17 2.13 0.89
CA THR A 179 -16.70 0.82 1.26
C THR A 179 -17.05 -0.02 0.02
N ARG A 180 -17.60 0.61 -1.05
CA ARG A 180 -17.89 -0.08 -2.32
C ARG A 180 -16.60 -0.49 -3.04
N ILE A 181 -15.60 0.39 -3.10
CA ILE A 181 -14.31 0.08 -3.71
C ILE A 181 -13.64 -1.09 -2.99
N MET A 182 -13.65 -1.08 -1.65
CA MET A 182 -13.10 -2.16 -0.83
C MET A 182 -13.88 -3.47 -0.98
N PHE A 183 -15.22 -3.39 -1.04
CA PHE A 183 -16.09 -4.55 -1.24
C PHE A 183 -15.72 -5.31 -2.52
N TYR A 184 -15.74 -4.63 -3.66
CA TYR A 184 -15.46 -5.30 -4.93
C TYR A 184 -14.01 -5.78 -5.03
N TYR A 185 -13.07 -5.02 -4.51
CA TYR A 185 -11.69 -5.49 -4.46
C TYR A 185 -11.55 -6.78 -3.67
N SER A 186 -12.01 -6.79 -2.42
CA SER A 186 -11.88 -7.95 -1.57
C SER A 186 -12.68 -9.14 -2.08
N LEU A 187 -13.87 -8.91 -2.67
CA LEU A 187 -14.69 -9.94 -3.28
C LEU A 187 -13.95 -10.63 -4.43
N PHE A 188 -13.48 -9.87 -5.43
CA PHE A 188 -12.82 -10.45 -6.59
C PHE A 188 -11.45 -11.04 -6.23
N ALA A 189 -10.67 -10.35 -5.38
CA ALA A 189 -9.40 -10.87 -4.94
C ALA A 189 -9.55 -12.16 -4.12
N MET A 190 -10.56 -12.24 -3.26
CA MET A 190 -10.90 -13.45 -2.50
C MET A 190 -11.32 -14.59 -3.43
N LEU A 191 -12.22 -14.34 -4.38
CA LEU A 191 -12.70 -15.38 -5.30
C LEU A 191 -11.55 -15.92 -6.17
N ILE A 192 -10.73 -15.04 -6.74
CA ILE A 192 -9.61 -15.45 -7.60
C ILE A 192 -8.55 -16.18 -6.78
N SER A 193 -8.11 -15.58 -5.65
CA SER A 193 -7.09 -16.21 -4.81
C SER A 193 -7.59 -17.49 -4.15
N GLY A 194 -8.87 -17.56 -3.79
CA GLY A 194 -9.49 -18.76 -3.23
C GLY A 194 -9.54 -19.91 -4.21
N PHE A 195 -9.97 -19.63 -5.46
CA PHE A 195 -9.96 -20.63 -6.53
C PHE A 195 -8.56 -21.21 -6.79
N ILE A 196 -7.55 -20.32 -6.90
CA ILE A 196 -6.17 -20.78 -7.10
C ILE A 196 -5.65 -21.48 -5.84
N SER A 197 -5.95 -20.96 -4.65
CA SER A 197 -5.49 -21.53 -3.38
C SER A 197 -6.02 -22.93 -3.14
N PHE A 198 -7.19 -23.29 -3.70
CA PHE A 198 -7.77 -24.63 -3.59
C PHE A 198 -6.81 -25.72 -4.11
N PHE A 199 -6.02 -25.43 -5.14
CA PHE A 199 -5.05 -26.37 -5.72
C PHE A 199 -3.72 -26.44 -4.97
N TYR A 200 -3.43 -25.45 -4.11
CA TYR A 200 -2.15 -25.30 -3.38
C TYR A 200 -2.37 -25.14 -1.88
N TRP A 201 -3.47 -25.71 -1.36
CA TRP A 201 -3.84 -25.52 0.04
C TRP A 201 -2.92 -26.28 0.97
N ASN A 202 -2.27 -25.59 1.90
CA ASN A 202 -1.54 -26.18 3.01
C ASN A 202 -2.38 -26.09 4.29
N ILE A 203 -2.43 -27.19 5.04
CA ILE A 203 -3.02 -27.19 6.38
C ILE A 203 -2.09 -26.42 7.30
N LEU A 204 -2.60 -25.35 7.88
CA LEU A 204 -1.83 -24.48 8.76
C LEU A 204 -2.08 -24.78 10.22
N PRO A 205 -1.05 -24.78 11.09
CA PRO A 205 -1.23 -24.76 12.53
C PRO A 205 -2.11 -23.58 12.96
N THR A 206 -2.89 -23.75 14.02
CA THR A 206 -3.86 -22.76 14.50
C THR A 206 -3.22 -21.39 14.77
N TYR A 207 -2.02 -21.34 15.31
CA TYR A 207 -1.32 -20.07 15.57
C TYR A 207 -1.00 -19.30 14.29
N LEU A 208 -0.60 -19.99 13.21
CA LEU A 208 -0.35 -19.35 11.91
C LEU A 208 -1.64 -18.86 11.27
N LEU A 209 -2.73 -19.63 11.38
CA LEU A 209 -4.03 -19.21 10.88
C LEU A 209 -4.51 -17.93 11.60
N MET A 210 -4.42 -17.90 12.95
CA MET A 210 -4.78 -16.72 13.73
C MET A 210 -3.91 -15.51 13.35
N MET A 211 -2.62 -15.71 13.14
CA MET A 211 -1.73 -14.66 12.68
C MET A 211 -2.12 -14.14 11.29
N LEU A 212 -2.48 -15.02 10.34
CA LEU A 212 -2.94 -14.60 9.02
C LEU A 212 -4.28 -13.86 9.09
N ILE A 213 -5.20 -14.26 9.95
CA ILE A 213 -6.44 -13.53 10.22
C ILE A 213 -6.11 -12.13 10.73
N PHE A 214 -5.19 -12.00 11.67
CA PHE A 214 -4.75 -10.71 12.19
C PHE A 214 -4.11 -9.84 11.09
N THR A 215 -3.29 -10.43 10.21
CA THR A 215 -2.77 -9.68 9.05
C THR A 215 -3.88 -9.25 8.09
N GLY A 216 -4.97 -9.99 7.98
CA GLY A 216 -6.15 -9.61 7.23
C GLY A 216 -6.87 -8.40 7.83
N VAL A 217 -6.97 -8.31 9.16
CA VAL A 217 -7.50 -7.13 9.88
C VAL A 217 -6.61 -5.92 9.62
N LEU A 218 -5.29 -6.07 9.73
CA LEU A 218 -4.34 -5.00 9.43
C LEU A 218 -4.44 -4.55 7.97
N PHE A 219 -4.63 -5.48 7.03
CA PHE A 219 -4.78 -5.17 5.62
C PHE A 219 -6.06 -4.39 5.32
N TRP A 220 -7.19 -4.76 5.94
CA TRP A 220 -8.43 -3.99 5.89
C TRP A 220 -8.23 -2.58 6.46
N THR A 221 -7.61 -2.47 7.63
CA THR A 221 -7.34 -1.18 8.29
C THR A 221 -6.47 -0.29 7.40
N TYR A 222 -5.36 -0.82 6.87
CA TYR A 222 -4.49 -0.11 5.94
C TYR A 222 -5.26 0.41 4.71
N GLN A 223 -6.04 -0.46 4.06
CA GLN A 223 -6.79 -0.05 2.88
C GLN A 223 -7.80 1.06 3.22
N TYR A 224 -8.53 0.92 4.32
CA TYR A 224 -9.51 1.93 4.74
C TYR A 224 -8.83 3.29 5.00
N LEU A 225 -7.69 3.29 5.67
CA LEU A 225 -6.92 4.49 5.96
C LEU A 225 -6.38 5.13 4.68
N ILE A 226 -5.73 4.36 3.80
CA ILE A 226 -5.10 4.92 2.60
C ILE A 226 -6.16 5.49 1.62
N TYR A 227 -7.30 4.81 1.47
CA TYR A 227 -8.39 5.31 0.62
C TYR A 227 -9.04 6.56 1.24
N SER A 228 -9.12 6.61 2.57
CA SER A 228 -9.56 7.82 3.28
C SER A 228 -8.60 8.98 3.06
N ALA A 229 -7.28 8.76 3.14
CA ALA A 229 -6.28 9.80 2.89
C ALA A 229 -6.39 10.37 1.47
N LEU A 230 -6.65 9.54 0.47
CA LEU A 230 -6.84 9.95 -0.93
C LEU A 230 -8.09 10.81 -1.19
N LYS A 231 -9.03 10.89 -0.23
CA LYS A 231 -10.11 11.89 -0.29
C LYS A 231 -9.66 13.29 0.12
N TYR A 232 -8.64 13.38 0.94
CA TYR A 232 -8.15 14.65 1.50
C TYR A 232 -6.93 15.18 0.76
N MET A 233 -6.16 14.31 0.11
CA MET A 233 -4.88 14.67 -0.51
C MET A 233 -4.71 13.98 -1.87
N ALA A 234 -3.95 14.64 -2.75
CA ALA A 234 -3.63 14.08 -4.06
C ALA A 234 -2.73 12.82 -3.95
N PRO A 235 -2.84 11.86 -4.90
CA PRO A 235 -2.12 10.59 -4.88
C PRO A 235 -0.60 10.72 -4.70
N HIS A 236 0.04 11.70 -5.33
CA HIS A 236 1.48 11.92 -5.21
C HIS A 236 1.90 12.36 -3.80
N ILE A 237 1.07 13.14 -3.07
CA ILE A 237 1.35 13.55 -1.69
C ILE A 237 1.23 12.33 -0.77
N VAL A 238 0.14 11.56 -0.90
CA VAL A 238 -0.07 10.34 -0.11
C VAL A 238 1.04 9.34 -0.40
N GLY A 239 1.44 9.17 -1.67
CA GLY A 239 2.53 8.29 -2.08
C GLY A 239 3.88 8.68 -1.45
N THR A 240 4.23 9.96 -1.45
CA THR A 240 5.49 10.44 -0.84
C THR A 240 5.46 10.29 0.69
N LEU A 241 4.34 10.60 1.34
CA LEU A 241 4.18 10.39 2.77
C LEU A 241 4.23 8.90 3.16
N SER A 242 3.84 8.00 2.25
CA SER A 242 3.93 6.55 2.47
C SER A 242 5.38 6.05 2.58
N TYR A 243 6.41 6.84 2.23
CA TYR A 243 7.81 6.54 2.57
C TYR A 243 8.03 6.36 4.09
N LEU A 244 7.17 6.91 4.94
CA LEU A 244 7.20 6.67 6.38
C LEU A 244 7.06 5.19 6.75
N THR A 245 6.49 4.36 5.86
CA THR A 245 6.48 2.90 6.03
C THR A 245 7.89 2.35 6.21
N VAL A 246 8.87 2.89 5.49
CA VAL A 246 10.28 2.48 5.61
C VAL A 246 10.82 2.82 6.99
N VAL A 247 10.54 4.05 7.46
CA VAL A 247 10.95 4.49 8.81
C VAL A 247 10.38 3.57 9.88
N PHE A 248 9.07 3.29 9.80
CA PHE A 248 8.41 2.37 10.74
C PHE A 248 8.94 0.93 10.63
N SER A 249 9.24 0.45 9.42
CA SER A 249 9.83 -0.89 9.23
C SER A 249 11.19 -1.01 9.90
N ILE A 250 12.00 0.06 9.89
CA ILE A 250 13.28 0.09 10.60
C ILE A 250 13.06 0.06 12.10
N ILE A 251 12.16 0.89 12.62
CA ILE A 251 11.83 0.93 14.05
C ILE A 251 11.37 -0.45 14.51
N ILE A 252 10.48 -1.11 13.77
CA ILE A 252 10.02 -2.47 14.06
C ILE A 252 11.20 -3.45 14.07
N THR A 253 12.08 -3.37 13.07
CA THR A 253 13.26 -4.23 12.99
C THR A 253 14.19 -4.03 14.18
N LEU A 254 14.39 -2.79 14.62
CA LEU A 254 15.19 -2.43 15.79
C LEU A 254 14.63 -3.01 17.09
N VAL A 255 13.32 -2.84 17.30
CA VAL A 255 12.64 -3.28 18.52
C VAL A 255 12.64 -4.80 18.63
N PHE A 256 12.33 -5.51 17.54
CA PHE A 256 12.19 -6.96 17.55
C PHE A 256 13.51 -7.71 17.33
N PHE A 257 14.43 -7.16 16.54
CA PHE A 257 15.68 -7.84 16.19
C PHE A 257 16.91 -7.26 16.88
N LYS A 258 16.77 -6.21 17.72
CA LYS A 258 17.84 -5.54 18.49
C LYS A 258 19.05 -5.10 17.65
N HIS A 259 18.86 -4.89 16.36
CA HIS A 259 19.90 -4.45 15.45
C HIS A 259 20.01 -2.93 15.46
N LYS A 260 21.18 -2.38 15.85
CA LYS A 260 21.42 -0.93 15.81
C LYS A 260 21.55 -0.47 14.36
N PRO A 261 20.74 0.53 13.90
CA PRO A 261 20.89 1.03 12.56
C PRO A 261 22.21 1.76 12.40
N PRO A 262 22.88 1.60 11.25
CA PRO A 262 24.06 2.40 10.94
C PRO A 262 23.69 3.89 10.82
N LEU A 263 24.69 4.79 11.01
CA LEU A 263 24.48 6.25 10.99
C LEU A 263 23.78 6.75 9.74
N LEU A 264 24.01 6.09 8.61
CA LEU A 264 23.41 6.42 7.32
C LEU A 264 21.87 6.32 7.32
N ASN A 265 21.31 5.45 8.17
CA ASN A 265 19.86 5.32 8.30
C ASN A 265 19.22 6.58 8.91
N TYR A 266 19.89 7.25 9.84
CA TYR A 266 19.40 8.50 10.42
C TYR A 266 19.37 9.62 9.35
N VAL A 267 20.38 9.68 8.47
CA VAL A 267 20.40 10.60 7.34
C VAL A 267 19.24 10.30 6.39
N GLY A 268 19.02 9.04 6.09
CA GLY A 268 17.91 8.60 5.24
C GLY A 268 16.53 8.94 5.83
N ILE A 269 16.34 8.75 7.14
CA ILE A 269 15.10 9.16 7.84
C ILE A 269 14.88 10.67 7.70
N LEU A 270 15.93 11.47 7.88
CA LEU A 270 15.85 12.93 7.73
C LEU A 270 15.40 13.32 6.32
N LEU A 271 15.99 12.71 5.28
CA LEU A 271 15.60 12.97 3.89
C LEU A 271 14.16 12.55 3.58
N ILE A 272 13.66 11.44 4.15
CA ILE A 272 12.26 11.03 4.02
C ILE A 272 11.33 12.08 4.62
N ILE A 273 11.64 12.57 5.82
CA ILE A 273 10.84 13.60 6.50
C ILE A 273 10.87 14.90 5.70
N LEU A 274 12.04 15.34 5.24
CA LEU A 274 12.18 16.56 4.42
C LEU A 274 11.43 16.44 3.08
N GLY A 275 11.49 15.27 2.43
CA GLY A 275 10.73 14.98 1.22
C GLY A 275 9.23 15.04 1.45
N GLY A 276 8.74 14.45 2.55
CA GLY A 276 7.33 14.51 2.95
C GLY A 276 6.85 15.94 3.22
N ILE A 277 7.60 16.70 4.01
CA ILE A 277 7.31 18.11 4.30
C ILE A 277 7.33 18.94 3.00
N GLY A 278 8.35 18.75 2.15
CA GLY A 278 8.48 19.47 0.88
C GLY A 278 7.29 19.23 -0.06
N THR A 279 6.77 18.01 -0.15
CA THR A 279 5.57 17.72 -0.97
C THR A 279 4.31 18.38 -0.42
N ILE A 280 4.21 18.58 0.90
CA ILE A 280 3.07 19.25 1.52
C ILE A 280 3.17 20.77 1.28
N LEU A 281 4.36 21.36 1.45
CA LEU A 281 4.57 22.81 1.31
C LEU A 281 4.50 23.28 -0.14
N LEU A 282 5.00 22.49 -1.08
CA LEU A 282 5.05 22.85 -2.52
C LEU A 282 3.82 22.37 -3.30
N ARG A 283 2.81 21.84 -2.62
CA ARG A 283 1.57 21.41 -3.28
C ARG A 283 0.90 22.60 -3.97
N ASP A 284 0.45 22.41 -5.20
CA ASP A 284 -0.46 23.33 -5.84
C ASP A 284 -1.83 23.25 -5.14
N GLU A 285 -2.35 24.38 -4.67
CA GLU A 285 -3.62 24.47 -3.91
C GLU A 285 -4.89 24.17 -4.73
N LYS A 286 -4.77 23.63 -5.93
CA LYS A 286 -5.96 23.27 -6.69
C LYS A 286 -6.61 22.03 -6.08
N PRO A 287 -7.75 22.19 -5.39
CA PRO A 287 -8.52 21.04 -4.94
C PRO A 287 -8.86 20.19 -6.16
N VAL A 288 -8.91 18.86 -5.97
CA VAL A 288 -9.47 17.95 -6.98
C VAL A 288 -10.90 18.44 -7.26
N THR A 289 -11.05 19.24 -8.31
CA THR A 289 -12.34 19.81 -8.69
C THR A 289 -13.30 18.68 -8.97
N LYS A 290 -14.37 18.63 -8.18
CA LYS A 290 -15.57 17.87 -8.52
C LYS A 290 -16.02 18.37 -9.92
N LYS A 291 -15.77 17.57 -10.95
CA LYS A 291 -16.51 17.62 -12.21
C LYS A 291 -17.37 16.37 -12.32
#